data_267a54ffeee34530ebc912963d7b5267
#
_entry.id   267a54ffeee34530ebc912963d7b5267
#
_cell.length_a   1.000
_cell.length_b   1.000
_cell.length_c   1.000
_cell.angle_alpha   90.00
_cell.angle_beta   90.00
_cell.angle_gamma   90.00
#
_symmetry.space_group_name_H-M   'P 1'
#
loop_
_entity.id
_entity.type
_entity.pdbx_description
1 polymer ?
#
loop_
_entity_poly.entity_id
_entity_poly.type
_entity_poly.pdbx_seq_one_letter_code
_entity_poly.pdbx_strand_id
1 'polypeptide(L)'
;MQSSRNTKIQNSICVVLVLLTGGIRLVRDYFPGRISNIIICVLFMLELSIWGCQIQRRLLHEEQKKYLISVAVFLGFLIFIRTVKFVYTAEGTAINRMLWYLYYFPQIFSVLIMFFAVLHIGKPLEKKIDKKWKILYLPATLLVMLIMTNDRHQWAFGFPAGLKYANETYTHGVIYYAALIWMLVLFAAMLVVAMQRCTLAEYRKKIW
;
A
#
# COMPACT_ATOMS: atom_id res chain seq x y z
N MET A 1 16.85 24.12 17.62
CA MET A 1 15.56 24.20 18.35
C MET A 1 14.32 24.27 17.44
N GLN A 2 14.33 25.04 16.39
CA GLN A 2 13.18 25.20 15.44
C GLN A 2 12.82 23.91 14.70
N SER A 3 13.79 23.08 14.29
CA SER A 3 13.58 21.79 13.60
C SER A 3 12.83 20.77 14.47
N SER A 4 13.14 20.69 15.76
CA SER A 4 12.46 19.78 16.71
C SER A 4 11.01 20.19 16.98
N ARG A 5 10.73 21.49 17.04
CA ARG A 5 9.36 22.03 17.22
C ARG A 5 8.48 21.72 16.00
N ASN A 6 8.99 21.92 14.80
CA ASN A 6 8.26 21.61 13.56
C ASN A 6 7.94 20.10 13.43
N THR A 7 8.85 19.24 13.88
CA THR A 7 8.63 17.78 13.88
C THR A 7 7.52 17.38 14.85
N LYS A 8 7.49 17.97 16.06
CA LYS A 8 6.42 17.70 17.05
C LYS A 8 5.06 18.14 16.51
N ILE A 9 4.97 19.32 15.91
CA ILE A 9 3.73 19.84 15.32
C ILE A 9 3.25 18.89 14.19
N GLN A 10 4.13 18.48 13.29
CA GLN A 10 3.77 17.55 12.21
C GLN A 10 3.27 16.20 12.74
N ASN A 11 3.92 15.64 13.75
CA ASN A 11 3.48 14.38 14.36
C ASN A 11 2.10 14.55 15.04
N SER A 12 1.86 15.67 15.73
CA SER A 12 0.54 15.96 16.32
C SER A 12 -0.55 16.08 15.25
N ILE A 13 -0.27 16.74 14.13
CA ILE A 13 -1.20 16.84 13.00
C ILE A 13 -1.53 15.44 12.45
N CYS A 14 -0.53 14.57 12.25
CA CYS A 14 -0.76 13.20 11.79
C CYS A 14 -1.68 12.43 12.77
N VAL A 15 -1.43 12.51 14.07
CA VAL A 15 -2.27 11.84 15.07
C VAL A 15 -3.70 12.36 15.02
N VAL A 16 -3.90 13.67 14.92
CA VAL A 16 -5.25 14.27 14.81
C VAL A 16 -5.96 13.79 13.52
N LEU A 17 -5.26 13.75 12.38
CA LEU A 17 -5.83 13.27 11.12
C LEU A 17 -6.25 11.79 11.22
N VAL A 18 -5.41 10.92 11.80
CA VAL A 18 -5.73 9.50 12.02
C VAL A 18 -6.97 9.35 12.90
N LEU A 19 -7.04 10.11 14.00
CA LEU A 19 -8.22 10.11 14.89
C LEU A 19 -9.48 10.61 14.19
N LEU A 20 -9.37 11.67 13.39
CA LEU A 20 -10.49 12.19 12.59
C LEU A 20 -10.97 11.15 11.56
N THR A 21 -10.04 10.51 10.84
CA THR A 21 -10.37 9.47 9.86
C THR A 21 -11.05 8.27 10.53
N GLY A 22 -10.56 7.85 11.69
CA GLY A 22 -11.17 6.81 12.53
C GLY A 22 -12.56 7.22 13.02
N GLY A 23 -12.72 8.43 13.53
CA GLY A 23 -14.00 8.98 13.99
C GLY A 23 -15.06 9.03 12.89
N ILE A 24 -14.71 9.51 11.70
CA ILE A 24 -15.63 9.54 10.55
C ILE A 24 -16.06 8.13 10.15
N ARG A 25 -15.18 7.13 10.25
CA ARG A 25 -15.54 5.74 10.00
C ARG A 25 -16.56 5.20 11.00
N LEU A 26 -16.47 5.57 12.27
CA LEU A 26 -17.39 5.14 13.32
C LEU A 26 -18.78 5.78 13.15
N VAL A 27 -18.84 7.02 12.66
CA VAL A 27 -20.11 7.74 12.44
C VAL A 27 -20.59 7.68 10.99
N ARG A 28 -20.01 6.80 10.19
CA ARG A 28 -20.30 6.68 8.75
C ARG A 28 -21.77 6.51 8.43
N ASP A 29 -22.50 5.77 9.27
CA ASP A 29 -23.91 5.44 9.05
C ASP A 29 -24.85 6.65 9.22
N TYR A 30 -24.34 7.72 9.87
CA TYR A 30 -25.08 8.99 10.03
C TYR A 30 -24.88 9.97 8.86
N PHE A 31 -23.95 9.70 7.95
CA PHE A 31 -23.66 10.54 6.80
C PHE A 31 -23.99 9.83 5.49
N PRO A 32 -24.42 10.56 4.44
CA PRO A 32 -24.55 9.99 3.10
C PRO A 32 -23.23 9.30 2.70
N GLY A 33 -23.28 8.02 2.35
CA GLY A 33 -22.08 7.20 2.11
C GLY A 33 -21.12 7.78 1.07
N ARG A 34 -21.61 8.56 0.10
CA ARG A 34 -20.78 9.26 -0.89
C ARG A 34 -19.92 10.35 -0.24
N ILE A 35 -20.51 11.17 0.62
CA ILE A 35 -19.81 12.29 1.27
C ILE A 35 -18.74 11.75 2.22
N SER A 36 -19.05 10.76 3.04
CA SER A 36 -18.09 10.17 3.97
C SER A 36 -16.91 9.52 3.24
N ASN A 37 -17.12 8.85 2.11
CA ASN A 37 -16.03 8.28 1.31
C ASN A 37 -15.12 9.36 0.71
N ILE A 38 -15.65 10.50 0.27
CA ILE A 38 -14.86 11.63 -0.25
C ILE A 38 -14.03 12.25 0.87
N ILE A 39 -14.62 12.51 2.04
CA ILE A 39 -13.91 13.09 3.18
C ILE A 39 -12.76 12.17 3.63
N ILE A 40 -13.02 10.86 3.76
CA ILE A 40 -12.00 9.87 4.10
C ILE A 40 -10.87 9.88 3.06
N CYS A 41 -11.19 9.98 1.77
CA CYS A 41 -10.19 10.09 0.71
C CYS A 41 -9.28 11.32 0.90
N VAL A 42 -9.87 12.49 1.12
CA VAL A 42 -9.13 13.74 1.32
C VAL A 42 -8.20 13.64 2.54
N LEU A 43 -8.70 13.12 3.66
CA LEU A 43 -7.90 12.95 4.88
C LEU A 43 -6.71 12.02 4.66
N PHE A 44 -6.91 10.85 4.05
CA PHE A 44 -5.80 9.95 3.73
C PHE A 44 -4.81 10.55 2.75
N MET A 45 -5.26 11.33 1.75
CA MET A 45 -4.36 12.02 0.82
C MET A 45 -3.50 13.06 1.55
N LEU A 46 -4.07 13.78 2.54
CA LEU A 46 -3.32 14.69 3.40
C LEU A 46 -2.29 13.94 4.25
N GLU A 47 -2.67 12.82 4.88
CA GLU A 47 -1.74 11.98 5.65
C GLU A 47 -0.57 11.49 4.79
N LEU A 48 -0.84 10.97 3.59
CA LEU A 48 0.20 10.51 2.65
C LEU A 48 1.09 11.66 2.18
N SER A 49 0.54 12.85 1.97
CA SER A 49 1.30 14.03 1.58
C SER A 49 2.26 14.46 2.69
N ILE A 50 1.80 14.49 3.94
CA ILE A 50 2.64 14.80 5.11
C ILE A 50 3.73 13.75 5.27
N TRP A 51 3.39 12.45 5.13
CA TRP A 51 4.35 11.37 5.18
C TRP A 51 5.40 11.47 4.08
N GLY A 52 4.98 11.76 2.84
CA GLY A 52 5.89 12.01 1.71
C GLY A 52 6.85 13.16 1.96
N CYS A 53 6.37 14.28 2.52
CA CYS A 53 7.21 15.41 2.92
C CYS A 53 8.22 15.01 4.02
N GLN A 54 7.82 14.18 4.98
CA GLN A 54 8.72 13.69 6.04
C GLN A 54 9.82 12.78 5.45
N ILE A 55 9.47 11.89 4.51
CA ILE A 55 10.43 11.04 3.79
C ILE A 55 11.47 11.90 3.08
N GLN A 56 11.03 12.92 2.32
CA GLN A 56 11.93 13.81 1.60
C GLN A 56 12.92 14.55 2.50
N ARG A 57 12.48 14.95 3.70
CA ARG A 57 13.29 15.73 4.64
C ARG A 57 14.22 14.90 5.52
N ARG A 58 13.84 13.66 5.84
CA ARG A 58 14.55 12.84 6.85
C ARG A 58 15.47 11.78 6.26
N LEU A 59 15.19 11.32 5.05
CA LEU A 59 16.00 10.28 4.44
C LEU A 59 17.12 10.89 3.59
N LEU A 60 18.33 10.39 3.82
CA LEU A 60 19.53 10.78 3.06
C LEU A 60 19.73 9.91 1.81
N HIS A 61 19.28 8.64 1.87
CA HIS A 61 19.47 7.69 0.79
C HIS A 61 18.46 7.91 -0.34
N GLU A 62 18.89 8.48 -1.48
CA GLU A 62 18.01 8.88 -2.59
C GLU A 62 17.21 7.71 -3.19
N GLU A 63 17.82 6.55 -3.37
CA GLU A 63 17.11 5.37 -3.90
C GLU A 63 16.02 4.88 -2.93
N GLN A 64 16.31 4.84 -1.63
CA GLN A 64 15.34 4.47 -0.61
C GLN A 64 14.17 5.48 -0.57
N LYS A 65 14.48 6.76 -0.68
CA LYS A 65 13.50 7.85 -0.77
C LYS A 65 12.55 7.64 -1.95
N LYS A 66 13.06 7.35 -3.14
CA LYS A 66 12.27 7.07 -4.34
C LYS A 66 11.31 5.91 -4.12
N TYR A 67 11.77 4.79 -3.54
CA TYR A 67 10.91 3.64 -3.26
C TYR A 67 9.80 3.99 -2.27
N LEU A 68 10.09 4.68 -1.18
CA LEU A 68 9.08 5.05 -0.18
C LEU A 68 8.07 6.06 -0.72
N ILE A 69 8.51 7.03 -1.54
CA ILE A 69 7.59 7.94 -2.24
C ILE A 69 6.70 7.16 -3.22
N SER A 70 7.27 6.18 -3.94
CA SER A 70 6.46 5.32 -4.82
C SER A 70 5.40 4.54 -4.04
N VAL A 71 5.71 4.05 -2.84
CA VAL A 71 4.71 3.42 -1.95
C VAL A 71 3.60 4.40 -1.60
N ALA A 72 3.94 5.65 -1.24
CA ALA A 72 2.93 6.68 -0.95
C ALA A 72 2.01 6.93 -2.16
N VAL A 73 2.57 6.99 -3.37
CA VAL A 73 1.82 7.15 -4.62
C VAL A 73 0.89 5.96 -4.87
N PHE A 74 1.37 4.72 -4.68
CA PHE A 74 0.52 3.53 -4.84
C PHE A 74 -0.60 3.47 -3.81
N LEU A 75 -0.34 3.83 -2.55
CA LEU A 75 -1.38 3.90 -1.51
C LEU A 75 -2.39 5.00 -1.83
N GLY A 76 -1.95 6.16 -2.29
CA GLY A 76 -2.83 7.23 -2.76
C GLY A 76 -3.71 6.77 -3.94
N PHE A 77 -3.13 6.07 -4.90
CA PHE A 77 -3.86 5.49 -6.02
C PHE A 77 -4.90 4.46 -5.56
N LEU A 78 -4.57 3.60 -4.59
CA LEU A 78 -5.51 2.65 -3.99
C LEU A 78 -6.72 3.36 -3.38
N ILE A 79 -6.48 4.41 -2.59
CA ILE A 79 -7.53 5.19 -1.93
C ILE A 79 -8.40 5.90 -2.98
N PHE A 80 -7.77 6.47 -4.01
CA PHE A 80 -8.47 7.11 -5.12
C PHE A 80 -9.39 6.14 -5.87
N ILE A 81 -8.88 4.99 -6.31
CA ILE A 81 -9.69 3.97 -7.00
C ILE A 81 -10.84 3.52 -6.11
N ARG A 82 -10.58 3.28 -4.81
CA ARG A 82 -11.62 2.90 -3.87
C ARG A 82 -12.72 3.95 -3.80
N THR A 83 -12.36 5.23 -3.74
CA THR A 83 -13.33 6.32 -3.69
C THR A 83 -14.14 6.39 -4.97
N VAL A 84 -13.48 6.27 -6.13
CA VAL A 84 -14.17 6.21 -7.44
C VAL A 84 -15.17 5.05 -7.47
N LYS A 85 -14.76 3.86 -7.02
CA LYS A 85 -15.64 2.69 -6.97
C LYS A 85 -16.91 2.96 -6.16
N PHE A 86 -16.79 3.51 -4.96
CA PHE A 86 -17.93 3.68 -4.05
C PHE A 86 -18.79 4.92 -4.30
N VAL A 87 -18.22 5.94 -4.96
CA VAL A 87 -18.92 7.21 -5.20
C VAL A 87 -19.59 7.26 -6.59
N TYR A 88 -18.88 6.76 -7.60
CA TYR A 88 -19.26 6.98 -9.00
C TYR A 88 -19.73 5.73 -9.75
N THR A 89 -19.56 4.53 -9.20
CA THR A 89 -19.98 3.30 -9.90
C THR A 89 -21.10 2.57 -9.15
N ALA A 90 -22.06 2.04 -9.92
CA ALA A 90 -23.12 1.22 -9.38
C ALA A 90 -22.63 -0.23 -9.13
N GLU A 91 -23.13 -0.84 -8.05
CA GLU A 91 -22.86 -2.23 -7.72
C GLU A 91 -23.33 -3.17 -8.83
N GLY A 92 -22.65 -4.30 -9.00
CA GLY A 92 -22.95 -5.29 -10.04
C GLY A 92 -22.52 -4.93 -11.46
N THR A 93 -22.00 -3.69 -11.69
CA THR A 93 -21.49 -3.30 -13.01
C THR A 93 -20.09 -3.85 -13.27
N ALA A 94 -19.76 -4.07 -14.55
CA ALA A 94 -18.41 -4.50 -14.94
C ALA A 94 -17.33 -3.50 -14.51
N ILE A 95 -17.61 -2.20 -14.59
CA ILE A 95 -16.68 -1.14 -14.17
C ILE A 95 -16.41 -1.23 -12.66
N ASN A 96 -17.43 -1.40 -11.83
CA ASN A 96 -17.28 -1.54 -10.39
C ASN A 96 -16.40 -2.74 -10.03
N ARG A 97 -16.58 -3.88 -10.72
CA ARG A 97 -15.80 -5.10 -10.56
C ARG A 97 -14.36 -4.93 -11.00
N MET A 98 -14.14 -4.29 -12.17
CA MET A 98 -12.78 -3.99 -12.66
C MET A 98 -12.01 -3.06 -11.72
N LEU A 99 -12.67 -2.03 -11.15
CA LEU A 99 -12.07 -1.18 -10.13
C LEU A 99 -11.71 -1.98 -8.87
N TRP A 100 -12.52 -2.96 -8.49
CA TRP A 100 -12.20 -3.85 -7.37
C TRP A 100 -10.95 -4.71 -7.64
N TYR A 101 -10.84 -5.32 -8.82
CA TYR A 101 -9.62 -6.06 -9.20
C TYR A 101 -8.39 -5.14 -9.23
N LEU A 102 -8.57 -3.90 -9.67
CA LEU A 102 -7.50 -2.93 -9.75
C LEU A 102 -6.88 -2.59 -8.38
N TYR A 103 -7.56 -2.86 -7.25
CA TYR A 103 -6.98 -2.71 -5.90
C TYR A 103 -5.73 -3.57 -5.69
N TYR A 104 -5.66 -4.74 -6.33
CA TYR A 104 -4.54 -5.65 -6.18
C TYR A 104 -3.25 -5.14 -6.80
N PHE A 105 -3.36 -4.28 -7.82
CA PHE A 105 -2.19 -3.65 -8.42
C PHE A 105 -1.40 -2.82 -7.40
N PRO A 106 -1.94 -1.76 -6.77
CA PRO A 106 -1.19 -1.00 -5.78
C PRO A 106 -0.86 -1.81 -4.52
N GLN A 107 -1.67 -2.79 -4.12
CA GLN A 107 -1.39 -3.63 -2.95
C GLN A 107 -0.15 -4.51 -3.17
N ILE A 108 -0.11 -5.28 -4.25
CA ILE A 108 1.00 -6.19 -4.56
C ILE A 108 2.30 -5.41 -4.79
N PHE A 109 2.22 -4.30 -5.56
CA PHE A 109 3.41 -3.50 -5.87
C PHE A 109 3.89 -2.67 -4.69
N SER A 110 3.02 -2.16 -3.81
CA SER A 110 3.45 -1.45 -2.60
C SER A 110 4.29 -2.33 -1.69
N VAL A 111 3.89 -3.60 -1.48
CA VAL A 111 4.65 -4.55 -0.66
C VAL A 111 6.01 -4.85 -1.30
N LEU A 112 6.06 -5.07 -2.62
CA LEU A 112 7.30 -5.32 -3.35
C LEU A 112 8.25 -4.12 -3.28
N ILE A 113 7.75 -2.90 -3.48
CA ILE A 113 8.55 -1.69 -3.47
C ILE A 113 9.03 -1.37 -2.04
N MET A 114 8.19 -1.62 -1.03
CA MET A 114 8.59 -1.52 0.38
C MET A 114 9.73 -2.51 0.69
N PHE A 115 9.68 -3.74 0.20
CA PHE A 115 10.78 -4.69 0.31
C PHE A 115 12.08 -4.13 -0.27
N PHE A 116 12.02 -3.49 -1.45
CA PHE A 116 13.20 -2.84 -2.03
C PHE A 116 13.71 -1.67 -1.18
N ALA A 117 12.82 -0.88 -0.57
CA ALA A 117 13.22 0.16 0.36
C ALA A 117 13.97 -0.41 1.59
N VAL A 118 13.48 -1.53 2.13
CA VAL A 118 14.12 -2.23 3.27
C VAL A 118 15.48 -2.81 2.91
N LEU A 119 15.68 -3.28 1.66
CA LEU A 119 16.98 -3.75 1.18
C LEU A 119 18.09 -2.66 1.19
N HIS A 120 17.75 -1.38 1.31
CA HIS A 120 18.71 -0.28 1.43
C HIS A 120 19.14 0.00 2.88
N ILE A 121 18.43 -0.51 3.88
CA ILE A 121 18.77 -0.31 5.29
C ILE A 121 20.21 -0.80 5.55
N GLY A 122 21.04 0.05 6.13
CA GLY A 122 22.42 -0.28 6.47
C GLY A 122 23.39 -0.40 5.28
N LYS A 123 22.99 -0.02 4.07
CA LYS A 123 23.88 0.06 2.91
C LYS A 123 24.49 1.48 2.76
N PRO A 124 25.69 1.59 2.17
CA PRO A 124 26.24 2.89 1.77
C PRO A 124 25.30 3.66 0.84
N LEU A 125 25.35 5.01 0.91
CA LEU A 125 24.44 5.89 0.16
C LEU A 125 24.46 5.68 -1.36
N GLU A 126 25.59 5.27 -1.92
CA GLU A 126 25.78 5.09 -3.36
C GLU A 126 25.39 3.67 -3.85
N LYS A 127 25.18 2.72 -2.94
CA LYS A 127 24.98 1.32 -3.32
C LYS A 127 23.53 1.07 -3.77
N LYS A 128 23.37 0.78 -5.06
CA LYS A 128 22.09 0.34 -5.65
C LYS A 128 21.76 -1.11 -5.29
N ILE A 129 20.50 -1.48 -5.45
CA ILE A 129 20.03 -2.87 -5.32
C ILE A 129 20.60 -3.70 -6.49
N ASP A 130 21.02 -4.94 -6.19
CA ASP A 130 21.45 -5.88 -7.23
C ASP A 130 20.31 -6.10 -8.24
N LYS A 131 20.66 -6.08 -9.53
CA LYS A 131 19.70 -6.25 -10.63
C LYS A 131 18.89 -7.54 -10.51
N LYS A 132 19.43 -8.60 -9.89
CA LYS A 132 18.74 -9.89 -9.64
C LYS A 132 17.43 -9.73 -8.86
N TRP A 133 17.32 -8.76 -7.96
CA TRP A 133 16.08 -8.54 -7.20
C TRP A 133 14.93 -8.02 -8.07
N LYS A 134 15.24 -7.43 -9.22
CA LYS A 134 14.23 -6.94 -10.15
C LYS A 134 13.39 -8.07 -10.78
N ILE A 135 13.87 -9.33 -10.72
CA ILE A 135 13.11 -10.49 -11.18
C ILE A 135 11.78 -10.64 -10.41
N LEU A 136 11.69 -10.11 -9.19
CA LEU A 136 10.47 -10.13 -8.38
C LEU A 136 9.31 -9.32 -9.00
N TYR A 137 9.58 -8.41 -9.94
CA TYR A 137 8.53 -7.76 -10.71
C TYR A 137 7.73 -8.72 -11.58
N LEU A 138 8.37 -9.81 -12.06
CA LEU A 138 7.73 -10.76 -12.95
C LEU A 138 6.55 -11.49 -12.29
N PRO A 139 6.70 -12.18 -11.13
CA PRO A 139 5.56 -12.80 -10.44
C PRO A 139 4.53 -11.77 -9.95
N ALA A 140 4.96 -10.58 -9.51
CA ALA A 140 4.03 -9.52 -9.11
C ALA A 140 3.14 -9.07 -10.28
N THR A 141 3.73 -8.84 -11.45
CA THR A 141 2.99 -8.46 -12.66
C THR A 141 2.06 -9.58 -13.12
N LEU A 142 2.54 -10.84 -13.10
CA LEU A 142 1.73 -12.01 -13.46
C LEU A 142 0.49 -12.14 -12.55
N LEU A 143 0.65 -12.02 -11.25
CA LEU A 143 -0.46 -12.06 -10.29
C LEU A 143 -1.49 -10.97 -10.56
N VAL A 144 -1.04 -9.73 -10.80
CA VAL A 144 -1.95 -8.62 -11.13
C VAL A 144 -2.68 -8.89 -12.44
N MET A 145 -1.99 -9.35 -13.49
CA MET A 145 -2.64 -9.69 -14.77
C MET A 145 -3.69 -10.78 -14.61
N LEU A 146 -3.40 -11.83 -13.87
CA LEU A 146 -4.35 -12.91 -13.59
C LEU A 146 -5.58 -12.41 -12.82
N ILE A 147 -5.39 -11.51 -11.85
CA ILE A 147 -6.53 -10.92 -11.12
C ILE A 147 -7.35 -9.99 -12.03
N MET A 148 -6.69 -9.16 -12.84
CA MET A 148 -7.39 -8.26 -13.77
C MET A 148 -8.19 -8.99 -14.85
N THR A 149 -7.77 -10.20 -15.23
CA THR A 149 -8.46 -11.02 -16.22
C THR A 149 -9.44 -12.03 -15.60
N ASN A 150 -9.74 -11.90 -14.31
CA ASN A 150 -10.53 -12.86 -13.55
C ASN A 150 -11.92 -13.15 -14.13
N ASP A 151 -12.57 -12.20 -14.77
CA ASP A 151 -13.88 -12.41 -15.39
C ASP A 151 -13.89 -13.53 -16.45
N ARG A 152 -12.72 -13.89 -17.03
CA ARG A 152 -12.59 -14.93 -18.04
C ARG A 152 -12.44 -16.35 -17.46
N HIS A 153 -11.77 -16.47 -16.29
CA HIS A 153 -11.37 -17.79 -15.75
C HIS A 153 -11.81 -18.02 -14.31
N GLN A 154 -12.18 -16.96 -13.57
CA GLN A 154 -12.64 -17.01 -12.17
C GLN A 154 -11.68 -17.73 -11.19
N TRP A 155 -10.37 -17.72 -11.45
CA TRP A 155 -9.36 -18.37 -10.61
C TRP A 155 -8.96 -17.56 -9.38
N ALA A 156 -9.13 -16.22 -9.43
CA ALA A 156 -8.90 -15.37 -8.27
C ALA A 156 -10.17 -15.25 -7.42
N PHE A 157 -11.31 -15.01 -8.07
CA PHE A 157 -12.63 -14.88 -7.43
C PHE A 157 -13.66 -15.63 -8.26
N GLY A 158 -14.33 -16.59 -7.63
CA GLY A 158 -15.44 -17.31 -8.21
C GLY A 158 -16.77 -16.63 -7.89
N PHE A 159 -17.67 -16.53 -8.86
CA PHE A 159 -18.99 -15.91 -8.72
C PHE A 159 -20.08 -16.94 -9.01
N PRO A 160 -20.47 -17.77 -8.03
CA PRO A 160 -21.46 -18.85 -8.23
C PRO A 160 -22.85 -18.32 -8.66
N ALA A 161 -23.24 -17.12 -8.18
CA ALA A 161 -24.49 -16.47 -8.58
C ALA A 161 -24.39 -15.67 -9.88
N GLY A 162 -23.20 -15.63 -10.52
CA GLY A 162 -22.91 -14.86 -11.72
C GLY A 162 -22.26 -13.51 -11.44
N LEU A 163 -21.64 -12.95 -12.47
CA LEU A 163 -20.84 -11.72 -12.37
C LEU A 163 -21.65 -10.49 -11.92
N LYS A 164 -22.95 -10.47 -12.14
CA LYS A 164 -23.84 -9.38 -11.70
C LYS A 164 -23.89 -9.27 -10.16
N TYR A 165 -23.72 -10.39 -9.46
CA TYR A 165 -23.80 -10.46 -7.99
C TYR A 165 -22.42 -10.51 -7.32
N ALA A 166 -21.36 -10.06 -8.01
CA ALA A 166 -19.99 -10.12 -7.53
C ALA A 166 -19.74 -9.43 -6.19
N ASN A 167 -20.54 -8.40 -5.86
CA ASN A 167 -20.41 -7.69 -4.58
C ASN A 167 -21.15 -8.38 -3.42
N GLU A 168 -22.05 -9.31 -3.69
CA GLU A 168 -22.87 -9.97 -2.68
C GLU A 168 -22.31 -11.32 -2.27
N THR A 169 -21.96 -12.15 -3.27
CA THR A 169 -21.48 -13.52 -3.04
C THR A 169 -20.31 -13.84 -3.96
N TYR A 170 -19.17 -14.09 -3.38
CA TYR A 170 -17.98 -14.55 -4.11
C TYR A 170 -17.16 -15.51 -3.25
N THR A 171 -16.38 -16.35 -3.90
CA THR A 171 -15.44 -17.27 -3.26
C THR A 171 -14.02 -16.91 -3.64
N HIS A 172 -13.07 -17.13 -2.73
CA HIS A 172 -11.66 -16.91 -3.00
C HIS A 172 -11.07 -18.12 -3.73
N GLY A 173 -10.43 -17.88 -4.86
CA GLY A 173 -9.77 -18.89 -5.67
C GLY A 173 -8.26 -18.96 -5.45
N VAL A 174 -7.60 -19.84 -6.18
CA VAL A 174 -6.17 -20.15 -6.02
C VAL A 174 -5.27 -18.91 -6.23
N ILE A 175 -5.59 -18.06 -7.20
CA ILE A 175 -4.80 -16.84 -7.50
C ILE A 175 -4.89 -15.82 -6.36
N TYR A 176 -6.04 -15.71 -5.69
CA TYR A 176 -6.17 -14.86 -4.51
C TYR A 176 -5.22 -15.32 -3.39
N TYR A 177 -5.21 -16.62 -3.08
CA TYR A 177 -4.31 -17.15 -2.06
C TYR A 177 -2.85 -17.04 -2.47
N ALA A 178 -2.52 -17.24 -3.75
CA ALA A 178 -1.17 -17.03 -4.26
C ALA A 178 -0.70 -15.56 -4.06
N ALA A 179 -1.57 -14.58 -4.34
CA ALA A 179 -1.26 -13.18 -4.10
C ALA A 179 -1.10 -12.86 -2.61
N LEU A 180 -1.93 -13.45 -1.75
CA LEU A 180 -1.82 -13.30 -0.30
C LEU A 180 -0.50 -13.88 0.22
N ILE A 181 -0.17 -15.11 -0.17
CA ILE A 181 1.08 -15.80 0.21
C ILE A 181 2.28 -14.97 -0.29
N TRP A 182 2.25 -14.48 -1.52
CA TRP A 182 3.29 -13.62 -2.08
C TRP A 182 3.54 -12.40 -1.19
N MET A 183 2.50 -11.67 -0.80
CA MET A 183 2.61 -10.50 0.06
C MET A 183 3.14 -10.87 1.45
N LEU A 184 2.67 -11.99 2.05
CA LEU A 184 3.13 -12.46 3.36
C LEU A 184 4.61 -12.88 3.35
N VAL A 185 5.07 -13.56 2.30
CA VAL A 185 6.47 -13.96 2.13
C VAL A 185 7.36 -12.73 2.02
N LEU A 186 6.98 -11.73 1.22
CA LEU A 186 7.73 -10.47 1.13
C LEU A 186 7.74 -9.71 2.46
N PHE A 187 6.62 -9.69 3.17
CA PHE A 187 6.54 -9.05 4.49
C PHE A 187 7.45 -9.74 5.51
N ALA A 188 7.43 -11.08 5.57
CA ALA A 188 8.32 -11.84 6.42
C ALA A 188 9.80 -11.60 6.05
N ALA A 189 10.13 -11.58 4.76
CA ALA A 189 11.47 -11.26 4.29
C ALA A 189 11.91 -9.84 4.69
N MET A 190 11.01 -8.85 4.64
CA MET A 190 11.28 -7.49 5.13
C MET A 190 11.63 -7.47 6.61
N LEU A 191 10.89 -8.20 7.45
CA LEU A 191 11.15 -8.29 8.89
C LEU A 191 12.51 -8.93 9.16
N VAL A 192 12.83 -10.04 8.50
CA VAL A 192 14.13 -10.72 8.66
C VAL A 192 15.28 -9.78 8.25
N VAL A 193 15.20 -9.13 7.10
CA VAL A 193 16.24 -8.21 6.63
C VAL A 193 16.38 -7.02 7.58
N ALA A 194 15.28 -6.45 8.06
CA ALA A 194 15.30 -5.32 8.99
C ALA A 194 15.97 -5.72 10.32
N MET A 195 15.59 -6.86 10.91
CA MET A 195 16.17 -7.36 12.15
C MET A 195 17.67 -7.61 12.02
N GLN A 196 18.09 -8.33 10.98
CA GLN A 196 19.51 -8.62 10.75
C GLN A 196 20.36 -7.35 10.63
N ARG A 197 19.84 -6.32 9.97
CA ARG A 197 20.59 -5.08 9.74
C ARG A 197 20.55 -4.11 10.91
N CYS A 198 19.47 -4.09 11.68
CA CYS A 198 19.43 -3.33 12.92
C CYS A 198 20.41 -3.89 13.95
N THR A 199 20.48 -5.21 14.10
CA THR A 199 21.43 -5.87 15.01
C THR A 199 22.88 -5.55 14.64
N LEU A 200 23.22 -5.59 13.35
CA LEU A 200 24.55 -5.23 12.87
C LEU A 200 24.91 -3.75 13.14
N ALA A 201 23.94 -2.84 13.09
CA ALA A 201 24.16 -1.43 13.38
C ALA A 201 24.45 -1.16 14.86
N GLU A 202 23.79 -1.89 15.78
CA GLU A 202 24.07 -1.82 17.22
C GLU A 202 25.47 -2.39 17.57
N TYR A 203 25.87 -3.51 16.97
CA TYR A 203 27.21 -4.05 17.14
C TYR A 203 28.29 -3.09 16.64
N ARG A 204 28.08 -2.40 15.52
CA ARG A 204 29.02 -1.37 15.03
C ARG A 204 29.17 -0.19 15.99
N LYS A 205 28.10 0.25 16.66
CA LYS A 205 28.16 1.33 17.65
C LYS A 205 28.92 0.93 18.93
N LYS A 206 29.04 -0.36 19.24
CA LYS A 206 29.77 -0.85 20.43
C LYS A 206 31.28 -1.07 20.16
N ILE A 207 31.71 -1.00 18.90
CA ILE A 207 33.12 -1.24 18.49
C ILE A 207 33.87 0.10 18.27
N TRP A 208 33.18 1.22 18.25
CA TRP A 208 33.70 2.59 18.21
C TRP A 208 33.29 3.36 19.46
#